data_24f82ef4866c7ec10075ed30e2cf64bb
#
_entry.id   24f82ef4866c7ec10075ed30e2cf64bb
#
_cell.length_a   1.000
_cell.length_b   1.000
_cell.length_c   1.000
_cell.angle_alpha   90.00
_cell.angle_beta   90.00
_cell.angle_gamma   90.00
#
_symmetry.space_group_name_H-M   'P 1'
#
loop_
_entity.id
_entity.type
_entity.pdbx_description
1 polymer ?
#
loop_
_entity_poly.entity_id
_entity_poly.type
_entity_poly.pdbx_seq_one_letter_code
_entity_poly.pdbx_strand_id
1 'polypeptide(L)'
;MNAQINCSTRRRQEPATPLAARNLSAGYAAPIVQGVEIDLAAGTLTALIGPNGSGKSTILKSLCGRLRPLAGTVIVEGAELASLRERDLARTLAVHDTSRPSPELLTCRDVVEAGRFPHTGRFGSLTHADRDAVQEALALCHIEDICERNFATLSDGQRQRALIARAICQEPRVLILDEPTSYLDVSSQLEMLQMLRRLARTRGICIIASLHELALAQKAADHVIAVARGGIAFQGSAREAFTQEHMANLYGIDPSSFNPAFGSFEMERPRGSARVFIVAGGGSGVEDMRELQRRDVPFAAGVLHHGDIDWSLARALAVQVIDTPAFEPIEERAIMDAKAALEGCRALIWSLEDTGAVNRRNRDLLEHAKACNLPVYASATELFNGPELYGHAPTF
;
A
#
# COMPACT_ATOMS: atom_id res chain seq x y z
N MET A 1 -18.39 15.14 -52.19
CA MET A 1 -17.01 15.54 -51.86
C MET A 1 -16.72 15.03 -50.45
N ASN A 2 -16.26 13.77 -50.39
CA ASN A 2 -16.04 13.04 -49.12
C ASN A 2 -14.64 13.34 -48.61
N ALA A 3 -14.55 14.01 -47.50
CA ALA A 3 -13.30 14.15 -46.74
C ALA A 3 -13.10 12.92 -45.87
N GLN A 4 -12.20 12.01 -46.27
CA GLN A 4 -11.71 10.92 -45.47
C GLN A 4 -10.81 11.50 -44.35
N ILE A 5 -11.27 11.40 -43.13
CA ILE A 5 -10.46 11.68 -41.91
C ILE A 5 -9.49 10.50 -41.73
N ASN A 6 -8.24 10.73 -42.10
CA ASN A 6 -7.15 9.78 -41.93
C ASN A 6 -6.75 9.77 -40.43
N CYS A 7 -7.32 8.84 -39.66
CA CYS A 7 -6.94 8.60 -38.27
C CYS A 7 -5.64 7.78 -38.31
N SER A 8 -4.49 8.47 -38.32
CA SER A 8 -3.20 7.84 -38.13
C SER A 8 -3.12 7.33 -36.70
N THR A 9 -3.30 6.02 -36.52
CA THR A 9 -3.00 5.29 -35.30
C THR A 9 -1.53 5.52 -34.94
N ARG A 10 -1.28 6.46 -34.02
CA ARG A 10 0.00 6.50 -33.29
C ARG A 10 0.14 5.16 -32.60
N ARG A 11 1.02 4.29 -33.11
CA ARG A 11 1.52 3.14 -32.37
C ARG A 11 2.02 3.70 -31.03
N ARG A 12 1.38 3.32 -29.92
CA ARG A 12 1.97 3.49 -28.59
C ARG A 12 3.28 2.74 -28.65
N GLN A 13 4.41 3.45 -28.65
CA GLN A 13 5.70 2.82 -28.41
C GLN A 13 5.57 2.13 -27.06
N GLU A 14 5.82 0.82 -27.05
CA GLU A 14 5.94 0.08 -25.79
C GLU A 14 6.97 0.82 -24.92
N PRO A 15 6.66 1.06 -23.65
CA PRO A 15 7.60 1.76 -22.78
C PRO A 15 8.91 0.97 -22.76
N ALA A 16 10.03 1.67 -22.91
CA ALA A 16 11.34 1.04 -22.79
C ALA A 16 11.45 0.29 -21.46
N THR A 17 12.06 -0.89 -21.46
CA THR A 17 12.27 -1.74 -20.27
C THR A 17 13.71 -1.56 -19.78
N PRO A 18 13.99 -0.55 -18.92
CA PRO A 18 15.35 -0.25 -18.47
C PRO A 18 15.94 -1.32 -17.55
N LEU A 19 15.08 -2.11 -16.86
CA LEU A 19 15.51 -3.18 -15.97
C LEU A 19 14.59 -4.38 -16.14
N ALA A 20 15.18 -5.55 -16.38
CA ALA A 20 14.47 -6.81 -16.46
C ALA A 20 15.24 -7.94 -15.73
N ALA A 21 14.51 -8.96 -15.31
CA ALA A 21 15.07 -10.21 -14.85
C ALA A 21 14.42 -11.36 -15.63
N ARG A 22 15.22 -12.37 -15.97
CA ARG A 22 14.80 -13.56 -16.73
C ARG A 22 15.19 -14.82 -16.00
N ASN A 23 14.19 -15.62 -15.61
CA ASN A 23 14.35 -16.88 -14.87
C ASN A 23 15.29 -16.73 -13.66
N LEU A 24 15.20 -15.59 -12.97
CA LEU A 24 16.13 -15.24 -11.92
C LEU A 24 15.89 -16.13 -10.69
N SER A 25 16.94 -16.85 -10.28
CA SER A 25 16.98 -17.54 -8.99
C SER A 25 18.11 -16.94 -8.15
N ALA A 26 17.79 -16.55 -6.92
CA ALA A 26 18.71 -15.83 -6.05
C ALA A 26 18.61 -16.29 -4.59
N GLY A 27 19.74 -16.26 -3.91
CA GLY A 27 19.90 -16.67 -2.53
C GLY A 27 21.37 -16.71 -2.15
N TYR A 28 21.69 -17.22 -0.98
CA TYR A 28 23.07 -17.31 -0.49
C TYR A 28 23.62 -18.74 -0.67
N ALA A 29 23.35 -19.64 0.29
CA ALA A 29 23.74 -21.06 0.18
C ALA A 29 22.68 -21.90 -0.56
N ALA A 30 21.42 -21.45 -0.55
CA ALA A 30 20.30 -22.05 -1.24
C ALA A 30 19.44 -20.94 -1.85
N PRO A 31 18.62 -21.24 -2.88
CA PRO A 31 17.71 -20.27 -3.44
C PRO A 31 16.66 -19.81 -2.41
N ILE A 32 16.53 -18.49 -2.24
CA ILE A 32 15.46 -17.85 -1.48
C ILE A 32 14.29 -17.54 -2.42
N VAL A 33 14.61 -17.16 -3.67
CA VAL A 33 13.64 -16.94 -4.74
C VAL A 33 14.06 -17.69 -5.99
N GLN A 34 13.08 -18.17 -6.78
CA GLN A 34 13.31 -18.97 -7.98
C GLN A 34 12.38 -18.58 -9.12
N GLY A 35 12.87 -18.65 -10.35
CA GLY A 35 12.07 -18.46 -11.56
C GLY A 35 11.44 -17.08 -11.67
N VAL A 36 12.08 -16.04 -11.14
CA VAL A 36 11.55 -14.69 -11.10
C VAL A 36 11.66 -14.04 -12.49
N GLU A 37 10.52 -13.61 -13.04
CA GLU A 37 10.39 -12.85 -14.28
C GLU A 37 9.93 -11.42 -13.93
N ILE A 38 10.70 -10.41 -14.31
CA ILE A 38 10.39 -8.99 -14.04
C ILE A 38 10.68 -8.17 -15.30
N ASP A 39 9.74 -7.26 -15.61
CA ASP A 39 9.91 -6.20 -16.59
C ASP A 39 9.50 -4.88 -15.95
N LEU A 40 10.43 -3.94 -15.81
CA LEU A 40 10.19 -2.64 -15.22
C LEU A 40 10.23 -1.56 -16.29
N ALA A 41 9.14 -0.81 -16.39
CA ALA A 41 8.98 0.23 -17.39
C ALA A 41 9.59 1.57 -16.95
N ALA A 42 10.14 2.31 -17.92
CA ALA A 42 10.58 3.68 -17.70
C ALA A 42 9.41 4.59 -17.29
N GLY A 43 9.67 5.54 -16.41
CA GLY A 43 8.68 6.52 -15.98
C GLY A 43 7.63 5.99 -14.99
N THR A 44 7.84 4.80 -14.42
CA THR A 44 6.92 4.17 -13.47
C THR A 44 7.53 3.95 -12.10
N LEU A 45 6.68 3.97 -11.08
CA LEU A 45 7.00 3.51 -9.72
C LEU A 45 6.39 2.11 -9.52
N THR A 46 7.26 1.11 -9.38
CA THR A 46 6.89 -0.27 -9.08
C THR A 46 7.05 -0.53 -7.58
N ALA A 47 5.99 -0.95 -6.91
CA ALA A 47 6.05 -1.41 -5.52
C ALA A 47 6.33 -2.91 -5.45
N LEU A 48 7.33 -3.28 -4.66
CA LEU A 48 7.63 -4.67 -4.30
C LEU A 48 7.04 -4.94 -2.92
N ILE A 49 6.00 -5.77 -2.83
CA ILE A 49 5.27 -6.07 -1.61
C ILE A 49 5.35 -7.57 -1.24
N GLY A 50 5.00 -7.90 -0.01
CA GLY A 50 4.93 -9.28 0.48
C GLY A 50 5.37 -9.42 1.93
N PRO A 51 5.15 -10.58 2.55
CA PRO A 51 5.53 -10.86 3.92
C PRO A 51 7.03 -10.66 4.19
N ASN A 52 7.38 -10.49 5.46
CA ASN A 52 8.78 -10.48 5.87
C ASN A 52 9.42 -11.84 5.57
N GLY A 53 10.66 -11.83 5.08
CA GLY A 53 11.35 -13.04 4.68
C GLY A 53 10.93 -13.64 3.33
N SER A 54 9.99 -13.03 2.59
CA SER A 54 9.54 -13.55 1.28
C SER A 54 10.58 -13.48 0.15
N GLY A 55 11.68 -12.73 0.35
CA GLY A 55 12.75 -12.60 -0.64
C GLY A 55 12.81 -11.25 -1.35
N LYS A 56 12.03 -10.23 -0.93
CA LYS A 56 12.05 -8.87 -1.53
C LYS A 56 13.45 -8.28 -1.63
N SER A 57 14.15 -8.16 -0.51
CA SER A 57 15.52 -7.60 -0.50
C SER A 57 16.52 -8.49 -1.25
N THR A 58 16.28 -9.80 -1.34
CA THR A 58 17.08 -10.73 -2.16
C THR A 58 16.92 -10.41 -3.64
N ILE A 59 15.68 -10.18 -4.11
CA ILE A 59 15.39 -9.73 -5.48
C ILE A 59 16.08 -8.39 -5.73
N LEU A 60 15.87 -7.37 -4.87
CA LEU A 60 16.48 -6.05 -5.06
C LEU A 60 18.01 -6.11 -5.11
N LYS A 61 18.65 -6.87 -4.22
CA LYS A 61 20.11 -7.08 -4.23
C LYS A 61 20.60 -7.77 -5.49
N SER A 62 19.83 -8.69 -6.06
CA SER A 62 20.20 -9.34 -7.32
C SER A 62 20.00 -8.40 -8.52
N LEU A 63 18.91 -7.62 -8.54
CA LEU A 63 18.65 -6.64 -9.59
C LEU A 63 19.73 -5.55 -9.67
N CYS A 64 20.39 -5.21 -8.56
CA CYS A 64 21.47 -4.24 -8.54
C CYS A 64 22.89 -4.85 -8.61
N GLY A 65 23.00 -6.17 -8.75
CA GLY A 65 24.30 -6.85 -8.84
C GLY A 65 25.03 -7.06 -7.51
N ARG A 66 24.44 -6.67 -6.37
CA ARG A 66 25.04 -6.90 -5.04
C ARG A 66 24.95 -8.35 -4.57
N LEU A 67 24.00 -9.11 -5.14
CA LEU A 67 23.89 -10.55 -4.95
C LEU A 67 23.92 -11.21 -6.32
N ARG A 68 24.94 -12.05 -6.55
CA ARG A 68 25.05 -12.78 -7.81
C ARG A 68 23.90 -13.79 -7.94
N PRO A 69 23.18 -13.81 -9.08
CA PRO A 69 22.19 -14.84 -9.34
C PRO A 69 22.76 -16.25 -9.26
N LEU A 70 22.01 -17.19 -8.71
CA LEU A 70 22.30 -18.61 -8.74
C LEU A 70 21.94 -19.22 -10.11
N ALA A 71 20.88 -18.67 -10.75
CA ALA A 71 20.47 -18.98 -12.12
C ALA A 71 19.72 -17.79 -12.73
N GLY A 72 19.60 -17.78 -14.05
CA GLY A 72 18.95 -16.70 -14.79
C GLY A 72 19.86 -15.48 -14.97
N THR A 73 19.29 -14.38 -15.47
CA THR A 73 20.04 -13.16 -15.77
C THR A 73 19.25 -11.90 -15.43
N VAL A 74 19.98 -10.82 -15.13
CA VAL A 74 19.44 -9.46 -15.00
C VAL A 74 19.90 -8.65 -16.19
N ILE A 75 19.00 -7.89 -16.79
CA ILE A 75 19.22 -7.06 -17.97
C ILE A 75 19.01 -5.59 -17.60
N VAL A 76 19.98 -4.74 -17.87
CA VAL A 76 19.94 -3.30 -17.64
C VAL A 76 20.16 -2.59 -18.96
N GLU A 77 19.21 -1.74 -19.41
CA GLU A 77 19.28 -1.04 -20.70
C GLU A 77 19.62 -1.97 -21.88
N GLY A 78 19.04 -3.20 -21.87
CA GLY A 78 19.22 -4.20 -22.92
C GLY A 78 20.52 -5.02 -22.85
N ALA A 79 21.44 -4.75 -21.90
CA ALA A 79 22.67 -5.52 -21.69
C ALA A 79 22.59 -6.37 -20.42
N GLU A 80 23.21 -7.55 -20.43
CA GLU A 80 23.33 -8.35 -19.21
C GLU A 80 24.13 -7.59 -18.14
N LEU A 81 23.60 -7.46 -16.94
CA LEU A 81 24.23 -6.78 -15.82
C LEU A 81 25.65 -7.29 -15.56
N ALA A 82 25.86 -8.59 -15.65
CA ALA A 82 27.17 -9.22 -15.44
C ALA A 82 28.23 -8.81 -16.48
N SER A 83 27.83 -8.29 -17.65
CA SER A 83 28.72 -7.81 -18.70
C SER A 83 29.08 -6.34 -18.60
N LEU A 84 28.35 -5.56 -17.75
CA LEU A 84 28.55 -4.13 -17.60
C LEU A 84 29.77 -3.84 -16.73
N ARG A 85 30.52 -2.80 -17.09
CA ARG A 85 31.57 -2.26 -16.20
C ARG A 85 30.93 -1.58 -14.99
N GLU A 86 31.51 -1.72 -13.83
CA GLU A 86 31.01 -1.13 -12.59
C GLU A 86 30.68 0.36 -12.72
N ARG A 87 31.52 1.13 -13.43
CA ARG A 87 31.31 2.57 -13.63
C ARG A 87 30.12 2.87 -14.54
N ASP A 88 29.90 2.07 -15.57
CA ASP A 88 28.78 2.24 -16.51
C ASP A 88 27.46 1.84 -15.82
N LEU A 89 27.49 0.75 -15.05
CA LEU A 89 26.38 0.35 -14.20
C LEU A 89 26.04 1.46 -13.18
N ALA A 90 27.06 2.00 -12.50
CA ALA A 90 26.87 3.05 -11.51
C ALA A 90 26.35 4.38 -12.09
N ARG A 91 26.47 4.64 -13.39
CA ARG A 91 25.84 5.78 -14.07
C ARG A 91 24.38 5.52 -14.47
N THR A 92 24.03 4.25 -14.60
CA THR A 92 22.71 3.86 -15.06
C THR A 92 21.78 3.51 -13.92
N LEU A 93 22.31 2.88 -12.86
CA LEU A 93 21.54 2.32 -11.77
C LEU A 93 22.02 2.87 -10.42
N ALA A 94 21.10 3.49 -9.68
CA ALA A 94 21.33 3.92 -8.30
C ALA A 94 20.56 3.04 -7.31
N VAL A 95 21.14 2.87 -6.13
CA VAL A 95 20.58 2.02 -5.08
C VAL A 95 20.55 2.78 -3.77
N HIS A 96 19.40 2.73 -3.11
CA HIS A 96 19.27 3.02 -1.69
C HIS A 96 18.87 1.74 -0.97
N ASP A 97 19.65 1.34 0.03
CA ASP A 97 19.37 0.17 0.86
C ASP A 97 19.20 0.55 2.33
N THR A 98 18.78 -0.42 3.13
CA THR A 98 18.58 -0.25 4.58
C THR A 98 19.88 -0.13 5.38
N SER A 99 21.07 -0.17 4.74
CA SER A 99 22.33 0.06 5.42
C SER A 99 22.38 1.49 5.94
N ARG A 100 22.88 1.65 7.17
CA ARG A 100 22.99 2.93 7.85
C ARG A 100 24.45 3.36 7.96
N PRO A 101 25.07 3.87 6.89
CA PRO A 101 26.36 4.48 7.02
C PRO A 101 26.23 5.68 7.97
N SER A 102 27.12 5.78 8.94
CA SER A 102 27.19 6.92 9.85
C SER A 102 28.59 7.52 9.81
N PRO A 103 28.95 8.22 8.73
CA PRO A 103 30.24 8.89 8.64
C PRO A 103 30.28 10.03 9.67
N GLU A 104 31.27 10.00 10.59
CA GLU A 104 31.35 10.93 11.70
C GLU A 104 31.77 12.34 11.29
N LEU A 105 32.48 12.46 10.16
CA LEU A 105 33.12 13.74 9.74
C LEU A 105 32.49 14.38 8.49
N LEU A 106 31.45 13.77 7.91
CA LEU A 106 30.81 14.26 6.70
C LEU A 106 29.57 15.11 7.02
N THR A 107 29.39 16.17 6.25
CA THR A 107 28.14 16.92 6.22
C THR A 107 27.07 16.15 5.42
N CYS A 108 25.80 16.57 5.54
CA CYS A 108 24.73 16.08 4.70
C CYS A 108 25.03 16.30 3.21
N ARG A 109 25.59 17.46 2.86
CA ARG A 109 26.04 17.81 1.50
C ARG A 109 27.09 16.83 0.99
N ASP A 110 28.14 16.54 1.79
CA ASP A 110 29.21 15.62 1.39
C ASP A 110 28.65 14.22 1.05
N VAL A 111 27.65 13.76 1.83
CA VAL A 111 26.98 12.49 1.57
C VAL A 111 26.22 12.51 0.24
N VAL A 112 25.53 13.61 -0.08
CA VAL A 112 24.81 13.77 -1.36
C VAL A 112 25.79 13.88 -2.52
N GLU A 113 26.88 14.65 -2.38
CA GLU A 113 27.96 14.82 -3.37
C GLU A 113 28.62 13.48 -3.74
N ALA A 114 28.71 12.52 -2.80
CA ALA A 114 29.19 11.18 -3.09
C ALA A 114 28.37 10.47 -4.19
N GLY A 115 27.12 10.87 -4.42
CA GLY A 115 26.30 10.40 -5.55
C GLY A 115 26.91 10.76 -6.93
N ARG A 116 27.75 11.78 -7.00
CA ARG A 116 28.40 12.18 -8.26
C ARG A 116 29.66 11.37 -8.60
N PHE A 117 30.11 10.50 -7.69
CA PHE A 117 31.35 9.71 -7.87
C PHE A 117 31.44 8.99 -9.23
N PRO A 118 30.39 8.39 -9.79
CA PRO A 118 30.47 7.77 -11.12
C PRO A 118 30.74 8.76 -12.26
N HIS A 119 30.42 10.04 -12.07
CA HIS A 119 30.57 11.10 -13.09
C HIS A 119 31.90 11.86 -12.96
N THR A 120 32.51 11.87 -11.79
CA THR A 120 33.78 12.58 -11.55
C THR A 120 34.97 11.89 -12.20
N GLY A 121 36.02 12.67 -12.46
CA GLY A 121 37.30 12.13 -12.92
C GLY A 121 38.10 11.43 -11.82
N ARG A 122 39.37 11.09 -12.13
CA ARG A 122 40.28 10.36 -11.24
C ARG A 122 40.54 11.07 -9.89
N PHE A 123 40.39 12.40 -9.86
CA PHE A 123 40.61 13.23 -8.67
C PHE A 123 39.33 13.56 -7.88
N GLY A 124 38.19 13.05 -8.30
CA GLY A 124 36.91 13.29 -7.60
C GLY A 124 36.41 14.73 -7.63
N SER A 125 37.03 15.63 -8.42
CA SER A 125 36.64 17.05 -8.49
C SER A 125 35.27 17.20 -9.15
N LEU A 126 34.35 17.93 -8.48
CA LEU A 126 33.03 18.27 -8.99
C LEU A 126 33.10 19.39 -10.01
N THR A 127 32.48 19.21 -11.15
CA THR A 127 32.24 20.24 -12.15
C THR A 127 31.10 21.17 -11.72
N HIS A 128 30.78 22.20 -12.51
CA HIS A 128 29.60 23.05 -12.26
C HIS A 128 28.31 22.24 -12.40
N ALA A 129 28.20 21.41 -13.43
CA ALA A 129 27.05 20.54 -13.62
C ALA A 129 26.84 19.52 -12.48
N ASP A 130 27.93 19.01 -11.88
CA ASP A 130 27.84 18.14 -10.71
C ASP A 130 27.28 18.89 -9.49
N ARG A 131 27.70 20.15 -9.27
CA ARG A 131 27.16 20.97 -8.18
C ARG A 131 25.69 21.33 -8.38
N ASP A 132 25.27 21.58 -9.63
CA ASP A 132 23.87 21.82 -9.96
C ASP A 132 23.03 20.59 -9.67
N ALA A 133 23.50 19.38 -10.04
CA ALA A 133 22.83 18.12 -9.72
C ALA A 133 22.73 17.87 -8.21
N VAL A 134 23.77 18.21 -7.44
CA VAL A 134 23.74 18.16 -5.97
C VAL A 134 22.68 19.09 -5.40
N GLN A 135 22.67 20.35 -5.84
CA GLN A 135 21.71 21.34 -5.36
C GLN A 135 20.28 20.94 -5.68
N GLU A 136 20.04 20.43 -6.89
CA GLU A 136 18.74 19.92 -7.28
C GLU A 136 18.30 18.71 -6.43
N ALA A 137 19.20 17.77 -6.14
CA ALA A 137 18.89 16.61 -5.30
C ALA A 137 18.56 17.02 -3.86
N LEU A 138 19.27 18.01 -3.30
CA LEU A 138 18.98 18.59 -1.99
C LEU A 138 17.58 19.21 -1.96
N ALA A 139 17.25 20.01 -2.97
CA ALA A 139 15.94 20.66 -3.09
C ALA A 139 14.78 19.65 -3.25
N LEU A 140 14.94 18.63 -4.11
CA LEU A 140 13.96 17.58 -4.30
C LEU A 140 13.63 16.80 -3.02
N CYS A 141 14.63 16.62 -2.14
CA CYS A 141 14.46 15.91 -0.88
C CYS A 141 14.14 16.83 0.32
N HIS A 142 14.00 18.15 0.09
CA HIS A 142 13.73 19.16 1.12
C HIS A 142 14.71 19.08 2.30
N ILE A 143 16.03 19.12 1.99
CA ILE A 143 17.12 19.07 2.97
C ILE A 143 18.17 20.17 2.78
N GLU A 144 17.83 21.25 2.07
CA GLU A 144 18.74 22.38 1.80
C GLU A 144 19.14 23.09 3.09
N ASP A 145 18.19 23.25 4.01
CA ASP A 145 18.38 23.93 5.31
C ASP A 145 19.29 23.17 6.27
N ILE A 146 19.47 21.87 6.06
CA ILE A 146 20.31 21.01 6.90
C ILE A 146 21.56 20.49 6.18
N CYS A 147 21.80 20.92 4.93
CA CYS A 147 22.86 20.36 4.10
C CYS A 147 24.28 20.53 4.68
N GLU A 148 24.51 21.59 5.45
CA GLU A 148 25.82 21.85 6.10
C GLU A 148 25.94 21.19 7.49
N ARG A 149 24.89 20.54 8.00
CA ARG A 149 24.93 19.83 9.29
C ARG A 149 25.70 18.54 9.17
N ASN A 150 26.37 18.16 10.26
CA ASN A 150 27.04 16.86 10.34
C ASN A 150 26.00 15.73 10.19
N PHE A 151 26.27 14.81 9.26
CA PHE A 151 25.35 13.70 8.93
C PHE A 151 25.03 12.82 10.14
N ALA A 152 26.01 12.59 11.03
CA ALA A 152 25.80 11.79 12.23
C ALA A 152 24.83 12.43 13.25
N THR A 153 24.60 13.75 13.17
CA THR A 153 23.66 14.47 14.06
C THR A 153 22.24 14.59 13.51
N LEU A 154 22.00 14.12 12.29
CA LEU A 154 20.69 14.15 11.66
C LEU A 154 19.74 13.13 12.30
N SER A 155 18.43 13.43 12.32
CA SER A 155 17.42 12.45 12.67
C SER A 155 17.39 11.30 11.63
N ASP A 156 16.80 10.16 11.98
CA ASP A 156 16.71 9.02 11.06
C ASP A 156 15.99 9.39 9.76
N GLY A 157 14.90 10.16 9.84
CA GLY A 157 14.18 10.65 8.65
C GLY A 157 15.01 11.61 7.79
N GLN A 158 15.79 12.51 8.42
CA GLN A 158 16.70 13.41 7.69
C GLN A 158 17.83 12.62 7.02
N ARG A 159 18.40 11.62 7.69
CA ARG A 159 19.39 10.70 7.10
C ARG A 159 18.82 9.95 5.90
N GLN A 160 17.59 9.44 6.03
CA GLN A 160 16.89 8.74 4.94
C GLN A 160 16.74 9.64 3.71
N ARG A 161 16.27 10.89 3.90
CA ARG A 161 16.14 11.87 2.81
C ARG A 161 17.50 12.17 2.17
N ALA A 162 18.58 12.31 2.94
CA ALA A 162 19.93 12.56 2.43
C ALA A 162 20.47 11.36 1.62
N LEU A 163 20.24 10.13 2.06
CA LEU A 163 20.66 8.93 1.33
C LEU A 163 19.88 8.75 0.02
N ILE A 164 18.61 9.11 0.01
CA ILE A 164 17.80 9.12 -1.22
C ILE A 164 18.26 10.26 -2.14
N ALA A 165 18.57 11.46 -1.60
CA ALA A 165 19.13 12.56 -2.38
C ALA A 165 20.46 12.15 -3.04
N ARG A 166 21.33 11.42 -2.34
CA ARG A 166 22.55 10.84 -2.90
C ARG A 166 22.27 9.95 -4.11
N ALA A 167 21.23 9.08 -4.02
CA ALA A 167 20.86 8.19 -5.12
C ALA A 167 20.28 8.97 -6.31
N ILE A 168 19.47 10.00 -6.06
CA ILE A 168 18.91 10.89 -7.09
C ILE A 168 20.00 11.74 -7.75
N CYS A 169 20.95 12.23 -6.96
CA CYS A 169 22.09 13.04 -7.44
C CYS A 169 22.95 12.29 -8.46
N GLN A 170 22.91 10.97 -8.46
CA GLN A 170 23.59 10.12 -9.45
C GLN A 170 22.93 10.22 -10.84
N GLU A 171 21.74 10.82 -10.99
CA GLU A 171 20.97 10.94 -12.23
C GLU A 171 20.73 9.58 -12.94
N PRO A 172 20.24 8.58 -12.21
CA PRO A 172 20.12 7.22 -12.75
C PRO A 172 18.96 7.07 -13.74
N ARG A 173 19.03 6.06 -14.62
CA ARG A 173 17.89 5.56 -15.40
C ARG A 173 17.02 4.60 -14.58
N VAL A 174 17.63 3.88 -13.65
CA VAL A 174 16.98 2.91 -12.75
C VAL A 174 17.31 3.28 -11.31
N LEU A 175 16.29 3.40 -10.47
CA LEU A 175 16.42 3.66 -9.04
C LEU A 175 15.81 2.50 -8.25
N ILE A 176 16.64 1.80 -7.48
CA ILE A 176 16.24 0.70 -6.61
C ILE A 176 16.26 1.16 -5.17
N LEU A 177 15.12 1.05 -4.49
CA LEU A 177 14.93 1.54 -3.13
C LEU A 177 14.47 0.37 -2.23
N ASP A 178 15.27 0.02 -1.22
CA ASP A 178 14.85 -0.93 -0.19
C ASP A 178 14.33 -0.15 1.02
N GLU A 179 13.03 -0.25 1.27
CA GLU A 179 12.29 0.41 2.36
C GLU A 179 12.50 1.94 2.46
N PRO A 180 12.24 2.72 1.39
CA PRO A 180 12.53 4.16 1.37
C PRO A 180 11.67 4.98 2.34
N THR A 181 10.56 4.43 2.84
CA THR A 181 9.64 5.09 3.77
C THR A 181 9.86 4.71 5.23
N SER A 182 10.78 3.79 5.52
CA SER A 182 11.09 3.38 6.89
C SER A 182 11.63 4.56 7.70
N TYR A 183 11.23 4.64 8.98
CA TYR A 183 11.63 5.70 9.94
C TYR A 183 11.11 7.11 9.63
N LEU A 184 10.24 7.26 8.64
CA LEU A 184 9.54 8.51 8.35
C LEU A 184 8.18 8.52 9.06
N ASP A 185 7.77 9.70 9.52
CA ASP A 185 6.37 9.93 9.91
C ASP A 185 5.45 9.88 8.69
N VAL A 186 4.14 9.80 8.92
CA VAL A 186 3.12 9.64 7.86
C VAL A 186 3.19 10.77 6.82
N SER A 187 3.40 12.02 7.25
CA SER A 187 3.52 13.16 6.33
C SER A 187 4.73 13.01 5.42
N SER A 188 5.88 12.72 6.03
CA SER A 188 7.15 12.50 5.32
C SER A 188 7.11 11.30 4.37
N GLN A 189 6.41 10.21 4.74
CA GLN A 189 6.20 9.06 3.86
C GLN A 189 5.40 9.45 2.60
N LEU A 190 4.31 10.19 2.78
CA LEU A 190 3.48 10.66 1.66
C LEU A 190 4.25 11.60 0.73
N GLU A 191 4.98 12.58 1.29
CA GLU A 191 5.82 13.50 0.53
C GLU A 191 6.89 12.76 -0.27
N MET A 192 7.57 11.79 0.37
CA MET A 192 8.60 10.96 -0.29
C MET A 192 8.02 10.19 -1.48
N LEU A 193 6.91 9.50 -1.31
CA LEU A 193 6.29 8.73 -2.39
C LEU A 193 5.76 9.63 -3.52
N GLN A 194 5.21 10.79 -3.19
CA GLN A 194 4.80 11.77 -4.19
C GLN A 194 6.00 12.31 -4.99
N MET A 195 7.11 12.61 -4.31
CA MET A 195 8.36 13.04 -4.94
C MET A 195 8.89 11.94 -5.88
N LEU A 196 8.97 10.69 -5.43
CA LEU A 196 9.41 9.56 -6.26
C LEU A 196 8.53 9.36 -7.49
N ARG A 197 7.19 9.42 -7.36
CA ARG A 197 6.27 9.38 -8.51
C ARG A 197 6.48 10.53 -9.49
N ARG A 198 6.66 11.73 -8.97
CA ARG A 198 6.95 12.91 -9.83
C ARG A 198 8.26 12.70 -10.58
N LEU A 199 9.30 12.28 -9.87
CA LEU A 199 10.62 12.00 -10.44
C LEU A 199 10.55 10.94 -11.55
N ALA A 200 9.87 9.81 -11.31
CA ALA A 200 9.65 8.78 -12.30
C ALA A 200 9.05 9.38 -13.59
N ARG A 201 7.93 10.09 -13.46
CA ARG A 201 7.17 10.62 -14.61
C ARG A 201 7.87 11.75 -15.36
N THR A 202 8.50 12.68 -14.63
CA THR A 202 9.10 13.88 -15.25
C THR A 202 10.47 13.60 -15.88
N ARG A 203 11.22 12.65 -15.31
CA ARG A 203 12.57 12.28 -15.79
C ARG A 203 12.64 10.94 -16.50
N GLY A 204 11.53 10.22 -16.58
CA GLY A 204 11.48 8.89 -17.21
C GLY A 204 12.27 7.83 -16.45
N ILE A 205 12.49 8.01 -15.13
CA ILE A 205 13.25 7.07 -14.30
C ILE A 205 12.38 5.85 -14.00
N CYS A 206 12.92 4.66 -14.17
CA CYS A 206 12.34 3.41 -13.71
C CYS A 206 12.62 3.26 -12.21
N ILE A 207 11.60 3.27 -11.37
CA ILE A 207 11.75 3.15 -9.92
C ILE A 207 11.13 1.84 -9.44
N ILE A 208 11.89 1.04 -8.66
CA ILE A 208 11.36 -0.07 -7.88
C ILE A 208 11.65 0.16 -6.40
N ALA A 209 10.62 0.05 -5.57
CA ALA A 209 10.72 0.26 -4.12
C ALA A 209 10.06 -0.89 -3.35
N SER A 210 10.76 -1.46 -2.36
CA SER A 210 10.08 -2.32 -1.39
C SER A 210 9.27 -1.45 -0.43
N LEU A 211 7.98 -1.78 -0.25
CA LEU A 211 7.07 -1.05 0.62
C LEU A 211 6.38 -2.02 1.58
N HIS A 212 6.31 -1.64 2.86
CA HIS A 212 5.63 -2.41 3.89
C HIS A 212 4.17 -1.98 4.09
N GLU A 213 3.90 -0.67 3.96
CA GLU A 213 2.55 -0.13 4.12
C GLU A 213 1.76 -0.31 2.83
N LEU A 214 0.82 -1.28 2.84
CA LEU A 214 0.00 -1.62 1.67
C LEU A 214 -0.85 -0.45 1.17
N ALA A 215 -1.42 0.33 2.09
CA ALA A 215 -2.20 1.51 1.75
C ALA A 215 -1.38 2.57 0.99
N LEU A 216 -0.09 2.71 1.31
CA LEU A 216 0.83 3.59 0.59
C LEU A 216 1.22 3.00 -0.76
N ALA A 217 1.51 1.70 -0.82
CA ALA A 217 1.81 1.01 -2.06
C ALA A 217 0.64 1.11 -3.05
N GLN A 218 -0.60 0.89 -2.60
CA GLN A 218 -1.82 1.03 -3.41
C GLN A 218 -1.99 2.43 -3.99
N LYS A 219 -1.68 3.47 -3.19
CA LYS A 219 -1.85 4.88 -3.61
C LYS A 219 -0.73 5.39 -4.50
N ALA A 220 0.49 4.88 -4.31
CA ALA A 220 1.68 5.42 -4.95
C ALA A 220 2.11 4.64 -6.19
N ALA A 221 1.97 3.31 -6.23
CA ALA A 221 2.52 2.49 -7.28
C ALA A 221 1.70 2.55 -8.57
N ASP A 222 2.40 2.57 -9.71
CA ASP A 222 1.81 2.35 -11.03
C ASP A 222 1.72 0.84 -11.31
N HIS A 223 2.71 0.08 -10.83
CA HIS A 223 2.82 -1.38 -10.95
C HIS A 223 3.17 -2.01 -9.60
N VAL A 224 2.74 -3.23 -9.37
CA VAL A 224 2.98 -3.99 -8.13
C VAL A 224 3.54 -5.36 -8.46
N ILE A 225 4.57 -5.75 -7.73
CA ILE A 225 5.12 -7.11 -7.71
C ILE A 225 4.96 -7.65 -6.30
N ALA A 226 4.15 -8.70 -6.15
CA ALA A 226 3.90 -9.38 -4.89
C ALA A 226 4.78 -10.63 -4.79
N VAL A 227 5.58 -10.73 -3.73
CA VAL A 227 6.53 -11.82 -3.51
C VAL A 227 6.09 -12.68 -2.34
N ALA A 228 5.90 -13.97 -2.58
CA ALA A 228 5.60 -14.95 -1.55
C ALA A 228 6.19 -16.32 -1.92
N ARG A 229 6.41 -17.15 -0.91
CA ARG A 229 6.82 -18.56 -1.06
C ARG A 229 8.01 -18.77 -2.01
N GLY A 230 8.95 -17.84 -2.01
CA GLY A 230 10.16 -17.93 -2.82
C GLY A 230 9.98 -17.59 -4.30
N GLY A 231 8.92 -16.89 -4.69
CA GLY A 231 8.69 -16.48 -6.07
C GLY A 231 7.75 -15.28 -6.18
N ILE A 232 7.40 -14.91 -7.42
CA ILE A 232 6.39 -13.89 -7.68
C ILE A 232 5.01 -14.55 -7.59
N ALA A 233 4.20 -14.10 -6.62
CA ALA A 233 2.82 -14.53 -6.45
C ALA A 233 1.87 -13.80 -7.40
N PHE A 234 2.17 -12.53 -7.70
CA PHE A 234 1.41 -11.67 -8.60
C PHE A 234 2.28 -10.53 -9.11
N GLN A 235 2.04 -10.11 -10.35
CA GLN A 235 2.52 -8.84 -10.88
C GLN A 235 1.49 -8.23 -11.82
N GLY A 236 1.30 -6.92 -11.74
CA GLY A 236 0.30 -6.18 -12.52
C GLY A 236 0.11 -4.76 -12.01
N SER A 237 -0.94 -4.08 -12.47
CA SER A 237 -1.30 -2.76 -11.98
C SER A 237 -1.69 -2.79 -10.50
N ALA A 238 -1.58 -1.65 -9.80
CA ALA A 238 -2.04 -1.54 -8.42
C ALA A 238 -3.52 -1.94 -8.27
N ARG A 239 -4.37 -1.59 -9.25
CA ARG A 239 -5.78 -1.95 -9.24
C ARG A 239 -6.02 -3.46 -9.25
N GLU A 240 -5.22 -4.21 -10.01
CA GLU A 240 -5.33 -5.67 -10.10
C GLU A 240 -4.72 -6.35 -8.88
N ALA A 241 -3.65 -5.80 -8.31
CA ALA A 241 -2.95 -6.38 -7.17
C ALA A 241 -3.75 -6.33 -5.86
N PHE A 242 -4.40 -5.20 -5.58
CA PHE A 242 -5.07 -4.96 -4.29
C PHE A 242 -6.51 -5.47 -4.27
N THR A 243 -6.69 -6.76 -4.57
CA THR A 243 -7.95 -7.48 -4.40
C THR A 243 -7.96 -8.31 -3.11
N GLN A 244 -9.13 -8.66 -2.61
CA GLN A 244 -9.27 -9.54 -1.44
C GLN A 244 -8.53 -10.86 -1.63
N GLU A 245 -8.70 -11.48 -2.80
CA GLU A 245 -8.10 -12.78 -3.11
C GLU A 245 -6.57 -12.72 -3.17
N HIS A 246 -6.00 -11.74 -3.89
CA HIS A 246 -4.54 -11.60 -4.01
C HIS A 246 -3.90 -11.31 -2.66
N MET A 247 -4.49 -10.40 -1.86
CA MET A 247 -3.94 -10.04 -0.54
C MET A 247 -4.08 -11.19 0.46
N ALA A 248 -5.21 -11.90 0.45
CA ALA A 248 -5.39 -13.08 1.28
C ALA A 248 -4.36 -14.17 0.97
N ASN A 249 -4.17 -14.48 -0.32
CA ASN A 249 -3.18 -15.47 -0.76
C ASN A 249 -1.75 -15.05 -0.44
N LEU A 250 -1.44 -13.75 -0.57
CA LEU A 250 -0.11 -13.20 -0.31
C LEU A 250 0.28 -13.30 1.18
N TYR A 251 -0.66 -13.02 2.08
CA TYR A 251 -0.39 -12.97 3.52
C TYR A 251 -0.90 -14.19 4.29
N GLY A 252 -1.63 -15.09 3.65
CA GLY A 252 -2.15 -16.32 4.26
C GLY A 252 -3.27 -16.06 5.27
N ILE A 253 -4.17 -15.11 4.98
CA ILE A 253 -5.27 -14.68 5.84
C ILE A 253 -6.62 -14.83 5.14
N ASP A 254 -7.71 -14.66 5.89
CA ASP A 254 -9.07 -14.69 5.33
C ASP A 254 -9.27 -13.56 4.30
N PRO A 255 -9.82 -13.85 3.10
CA PRO A 255 -10.07 -12.84 2.07
C PRO A 255 -10.93 -11.68 2.54
N SER A 256 -11.90 -11.93 3.44
CA SER A 256 -12.79 -10.88 3.96
C SER A 256 -12.07 -9.86 4.86
N SER A 257 -10.91 -10.23 5.41
CA SER A 257 -10.10 -9.33 6.26
C SER A 257 -9.47 -8.17 5.47
N PHE A 258 -9.25 -8.30 4.16
CA PHE A 258 -8.71 -7.20 3.37
C PHE A 258 -9.80 -6.31 2.83
N ASN A 259 -9.72 -5.01 3.13
CA ASN A 259 -10.62 -4.01 2.56
C ASN A 259 -9.95 -3.27 1.39
N PRO A 260 -10.32 -3.58 0.12
CA PRO A 260 -9.70 -2.96 -1.05
C PRO A 260 -9.95 -1.45 -1.14
N ALA A 261 -11.04 -0.93 -0.56
CA ALA A 261 -11.36 0.49 -0.59
C ALA A 261 -10.39 1.31 0.28
N PHE A 262 -9.90 0.73 1.37
CA PHE A 262 -8.97 1.38 2.29
C PHE A 262 -7.51 0.92 2.09
N GLY A 263 -7.29 -0.18 1.37
CA GLY A 263 -5.96 -0.78 1.20
C GLY A 263 -5.37 -1.32 2.50
N SER A 264 -6.22 -1.74 3.42
CA SER A 264 -5.84 -2.18 4.77
C SER A 264 -6.50 -3.49 5.14
N PHE A 265 -5.88 -4.17 6.11
CA PHE A 265 -6.49 -5.33 6.74
C PHE A 265 -7.29 -4.92 7.95
N GLU A 266 -8.47 -5.53 8.09
CA GLU A 266 -9.24 -5.51 9.31
C GLU A 266 -8.85 -6.71 10.20
N MET A 267 -9.05 -6.56 11.49
CA MET A 267 -8.83 -7.66 12.44
C MET A 267 -9.89 -8.75 12.25
N GLU A 268 -9.60 -9.96 12.74
CA GLU A 268 -10.53 -11.08 12.62
C GLU A 268 -11.89 -10.73 13.22
N ARG A 269 -12.97 -11.14 12.53
CA ARG A 269 -14.33 -10.92 13.01
C ARG A 269 -14.60 -11.73 14.27
N PRO A 270 -15.41 -11.22 15.21
CA PRO A 270 -15.85 -11.96 16.38
C PRO A 270 -16.54 -13.27 15.99
N ARG A 271 -16.34 -14.34 16.77
CA ARG A 271 -16.91 -15.66 16.48
C ARG A 271 -18.23 -15.87 17.21
N GLY A 272 -19.10 -16.69 16.63
CA GLY A 272 -20.38 -17.08 17.21
C GLY A 272 -21.58 -16.51 16.48
N SER A 273 -22.79 -16.67 17.05
CA SER A 273 -24.03 -16.09 16.55
C SER A 273 -24.09 -14.60 16.86
N ALA A 274 -24.72 -13.82 15.99
CA ALA A 274 -24.92 -12.39 16.19
C ALA A 274 -25.66 -12.13 17.52
N ARG A 275 -25.15 -11.22 18.32
CA ARG A 275 -25.77 -10.77 19.58
C ARG A 275 -26.30 -9.36 19.52
N VAL A 276 -25.77 -8.57 18.60
CA VAL A 276 -26.16 -7.20 18.33
C VAL A 276 -26.48 -7.07 16.86
N PHE A 277 -27.53 -6.33 16.52
CA PHE A 277 -27.86 -5.96 15.16
C PHE A 277 -27.55 -4.47 14.96
N ILE A 278 -26.84 -4.11 13.88
CA ILE A 278 -26.52 -2.72 13.54
C ILE A 278 -27.31 -2.32 12.30
N VAL A 279 -28.02 -1.21 12.40
CA VAL A 279 -28.60 -0.51 11.26
C VAL A 279 -27.77 0.75 11.00
N ALA A 280 -27.12 0.79 9.84
CA ALA A 280 -26.18 1.83 9.45
C ALA A 280 -26.34 2.20 7.98
N GLY A 281 -25.54 3.14 7.51
CA GLY A 281 -25.44 3.58 6.12
C GLY A 281 -24.72 4.91 5.99
N GLY A 282 -24.01 5.12 4.87
CA GLY A 282 -23.26 6.34 4.62
C GLY A 282 -22.05 6.56 5.54
N GLY A 283 -21.53 5.49 6.15
CA GLY A 283 -20.39 5.54 7.06
C GLY A 283 -20.75 5.73 8.54
N SER A 284 -22.05 5.80 8.87
CA SER A 284 -22.52 6.07 10.25
C SER A 284 -22.21 4.94 11.23
N GLY A 285 -22.10 3.69 10.77
CA GLY A 285 -21.86 2.51 11.59
C GLY A 285 -20.39 2.13 11.78
N VAL A 286 -19.45 2.83 11.14
CA VAL A 286 -18.02 2.45 11.12
C VAL A 286 -17.45 2.30 12.53
N GLU A 287 -17.67 3.28 13.40
CA GLU A 287 -17.10 3.27 14.74
C GLU A 287 -17.80 2.24 15.65
N ASP A 288 -19.12 2.07 15.49
CA ASP A 288 -19.87 1.06 16.25
C ASP A 288 -19.45 -0.37 15.90
N MET A 289 -19.26 -0.66 14.62
CA MET A 289 -18.77 -1.97 14.15
C MET A 289 -17.37 -2.27 14.70
N ARG A 290 -16.49 -1.26 14.71
CA ARG A 290 -15.14 -1.40 15.26
C ARG A 290 -15.14 -1.54 16.78
N GLU A 291 -16.05 -0.84 17.48
CA GLU A 291 -16.15 -0.99 18.92
C GLU A 291 -16.67 -2.38 19.31
N LEU A 292 -17.65 -2.93 18.60
CA LEU A 292 -18.10 -4.30 18.79
C LEU A 292 -16.98 -5.32 18.51
N GLN A 293 -16.23 -5.11 17.44
CA GLN A 293 -15.09 -5.96 17.09
C GLN A 293 -13.99 -5.87 18.16
N ARG A 294 -13.62 -4.69 18.65
CA ARG A 294 -12.64 -4.51 19.75
C ARG A 294 -13.01 -5.25 21.01
N ARG A 295 -14.31 -5.43 21.26
CA ARG A 295 -14.86 -6.13 22.43
C ARG A 295 -15.23 -7.60 22.17
N ASP A 296 -14.87 -8.12 21.00
CA ASP A 296 -15.17 -9.49 20.58
C ASP A 296 -16.68 -9.83 20.65
N VAL A 297 -17.54 -8.87 20.33
CA VAL A 297 -19.00 -9.04 20.30
C VAL A 297 -19.44 -9.33 18.86
N PRO A 298 -19.95 -10.54 18.57
CA PRO A 298 -20.44 -10.87 17.25
C PRO A 298 -21.72 -10.13 16.93
N PHE A 299 -21.79 -9.55 15.74
CA PHE A 299 -22.93 -8.72 15.31
C PHE A 299 -23.38 -9.04 13.88
N ALA A 300 -24.63 -8.75 13.59
CA ALA A 300 -25.20 -8.69 12.26
C ALA A 300 -25.37 -7.23 11.84
N ALA A 301 -25.31 -6.94 10.56
CA ALA A 301 -25.51 -5.59 10.03
C ALA A 301 -26.47 -5.62 8.81
N GLY A 302 -27.34 -4.63 8.72
CA GLY A 302 -28.27 -4.53 7.58
C GLY A 302 -29.38 -3.47 7.80
N VAL A 303 -30.19 -3.11 6.77
CA VAL A 303 -29.96 -3.50 5.38
C VAL A 303 -29.01 -2.48 4.75
N LEU A 304 -27.88 -2.93 4.25
CA LEU A 304 -26.81 -2.10 3.70
C LEU A 304 -26.79 -2.14 2.17
N HIS A 305 -26.54 -1.02 1.52
CA HIS A 305 -26.41 -0.95 0.07
C HIS A 305 -25.02 -1.39 -0.39
N HIS A 306 -24.95 -2.16 -1.48
CA HIS A 306 -23.67 -2.51 -2.11
C HIS A 306 -22.86 -1.25 -2.44
N GLY A 307 -21.58 -1.26 -2.12
CA GLY A 307 -20.65 -0.14 -2.35
C GLY A 307 -20.67 0.96 -1.28
N ASP A 308 -21.55 0.85 -0.26
CA ASP A 308 -21.49 1.70 0.92
C ASP A 308 -20.23 1.37 1.76
N ILE A 309 -19.73 2.38 2.45
CA ILE A 309 -18.59 2.22 3.37
C ILE A 309 -18.93 1.22 4.49
N ASP A 310 -20.13 1.34 5.08
CA ASP A 310 -20.61 0.43 6.13
C ASP A 310 -20.77 -0.99 5.61
N TRP A 311 -21.26 -1.18 4.38
CA TRP A 311 -21.34 -2.49 3.74
C TRP A 311 -19.94 -3.12 3.57
N SER A 312 -18.96 -2.32 3.09
CA SER A 312 -17.60 -2.80 2.88
C SER A 312 -16.95 -3.24 4.20
N LEU A 313 -17.17 -2.50 5.28
CA LEU A 313 -16.66 -2.83 6.61
C LEU A 313 -17.41 -4.00 7.25
N ALA A 314 -18.74 -4.02 7.16
CA ALA A 314 -19.57 -5.10 7.70
C ALA A 314 -19.20 -6.46 7.10
N ARG A 315 -18.89 -6.54 5.82
CA ARG A 315 -18.42 -7.79 5.18
C ARG A 315 -17.12 -8.33 5.80
N ALA A 316 -16.27 -7.47 6.33
CA ALA A 316 -15.05 -7.87 7.03
C ALA A 316 -15.32 -8.26 8.49
N LEU A 317 -16.15 -7.51 9.20
CA LEU A 317 -16.29 -7.55 10.66
C LEU A 317 -17.56 -8.26 11.17
N ALA A 318 -18.67 -8.20 10.43
CA ALA A 318 -19.94 -8.81 10.86
C ALA A 318 -19.96 -10.31 10.61
N VAL A 319 -20.65 -11.07 11.46
CA VAL A 319 -20.89 -12.50 11.25
C VAL A 319 -22.00 -12.74 10.23
N GLN A 320 -22.89 -11.76 10.04
CA GLN A 320 -23.94 -11.77 9.04
C GLN A 320 -24.17 -10.38 8.49
N VAL A 321 -24.29 -10.26 7.17
CA VAL A 321 -24.61 -9.00 6.49
C VAL A 321 -25.86 -9.23 5.65
N ILE A 322 -26.86 -8.35 5.83
CA ILE A 322 -28.04 -8.30 4.98
C ILE A 322 -27.88 -7.08 4.09
N ASP A 323 -27.90 -7.28 2.79
CA ASP A 323 -27.60 -6.23 1.83
C ASP A 323 -28.63 -6.13 0.69
N THR A 324 -28.51 -5.07 -0.09
CA THR A 324 -29.37 -4.77 -1.24
C THR A 324 -28.51 -4.12 -2.34
N PRO A 325 -28.93 -4.18 -3.63
CA PRO A 325 -28.21 -3.52 -4.70
C PRO A 325 -28.01 -2.02 -4.46
N ALA A 326 -26.91 -1.46 -5.01
CA ALA A 326 -26.60 -0.04 -4.90
C ALA A 326 -27.71 0.83 -5.51
N PHE A 327 -28.06 1.91 -4.82
CA PHE A 327 -29.03 2.92 -5.26
C PHE A 327 -30.49 2.44 -5.46
N GLU A 328 -30.80 1.18 -5.17
CA GLU A 328 -32.16 0.65 -5.26
C GLU A 328 -32.88 0.76 -3.90
N PRO A 329 -34.22 0.94 -3.89
CA PRO A 329 -34.98 0.84 -2.66
C PRO A 329 -34.85 -0.55 -2.05
N ILE A 330 -34.79 -0.62 -0.72
CA ILE A 330 -34.74 -1.91 0.00
C ILE A 330 -36.00 -2.73 -0.29
N GLU A 331 -35.81 -3.93 -0.78
CA GLU A 331 -36.90 -4.87 -1.07
C GLU A 331 -37.47 -5.50 0.19
N GLU A 332 -38.75 -6.02 0.09
CA GLU A 332 -39.44 -6.71 1.18
C GLU A 332 -38.61 -7.87 1.73
N ARG A 333 -38.01 -8.66 0.84
CA ARG A 333 -37.23 -9.83 1.21
C ARG A 333 -36.04 -9.47 2.12
N ALA A 334 -35.29 -8.41 1.79
CA ALA A 334 -34.17 -7.97 2.61
C ALA A 334 -34.61 -7.52 4.00
N ILE A 335 -35.79 -6.87 4.10
CA ILE A 335 -36.36 -6.49 5.40
C ILE A 335 -36.78 -7.73 6.19
N MET A 336 -37.37 -8.74 5.56
CA MET A 336 -37.74 -10.00 6.23
C MET A 336 -36.50 -10.73 6.76
N ASP A 337 -35.45 -10.84 5.94
CA ASP A 337 -34.19 -11.45 6.34
C ASP A 337 -33.53 -10.70 7.49
N ALA A 338 -33.58 -9.36 7.47
CA ALA A 338 -33.05 -8.52 8.54
C ALA A 338 -33.84 -8.65 9.85
N LYS A 339 -35.19 -8.72 9.78
CA LYS A 339 -36.03 -8.99 10.97
C LYS A 339 -35.72 -10.34 11.60
N ALA A 340 -35.58 -11.39 10.79
CA ALA A 340 -35.20 -12.71 11.27
C ALA A 340 -33.83 -12.74 11.95
N ALA A 341 -32.85 -12.01 11.42
CA ALA A 341 -31.53 -11.87 12.03
C ALA A 341 -31.59 -11.06 13.34
N LEU A 342 -32.44 -10.03 13.39
CA LEU A 342 -32.64 -9.17 14.55
C LEU A 342 -33.28 -9.93 15.73
N GLU A 343 -34.22 -10.85 15.46
CA GLU A 343 -34.86 -11.68 16.50
C GLU A 343 -33.86 -12.58 17.25
N GLY A 344 -32.73 -12.93 16.62
CA GLY A 344 -31.64 -13.66 17.25
C GLY A 344 -30.72 -12.81 18.12
N CYS A 345 -30.86 -11.49 18.08
CA CYS A 345 -30.00 -10.54 18.78
C CYS A 345 -30.58 -10.13 20.15
N ARG A 346 -29.71 -9.54 20.99
CA ARG A 346 -30.07 -9.02 22.33
C ARG A 346 -30.24 -7.51 22.34
N ALA A 347 -29.76 -6.82 21.29
CA ALA A 347 -29.85 -5.36 21.15
C ALA A 347 -29.82 -4.95 19.69
N LEU A 348 -30.39 -3.78 19.41
CA LEU A 348 -30.28 -3.04 18.17
C LEU A 348 -29.42 -1.80 18.39
N ILE A 349 -28.42 -1.55 17.56
CA ILE A 349 -27.75 -0.26 17.44
C ILE A 349 -28.31 0.44 16.21
N TRP A 350 -28.84 1.64 16.41
CA TRP A 350 -29.35 2.49 15.35
C TRP A 350 -28.37 3.62 15.08
N SER A 351 -27.40 3.39 14.19
CA SER A 351 -26.35 4.38 13.86
C SER A 351 -26.75 5.36 12.76
N LEU A 352 -27.94 5.20 12.13
CA LEU A 352 -28.41 6.12 11.10
C LEU A 352 -28.83 7.46 11.69
N GLU A 353 -28.24 8.56 11.21
CA GLU A 353 -28.67 9.91 11.55
C GLU A 353 -30.01 10.25 10.86
N ASP A 354 -30.16 9.85 9.57
CA ASP A 354 -31.37 10.09 8.78
C ASP A 354 -31.62 8.95 7.76
N THR A 355 -32.83 8.89 7.23
CA THR A 355 -33.24 7.93 6.21
C THR A 355 -33.77 8.64 4.96
N GLY A 356 -33.19 8.31 3.80
CA GLY A 356 -33.62 8.81 2.50
C GLY A 356 -34.58 7.88 1.77
N ALA A 357 -34.87 8.19 0.51
CA ALA A 357 -35.82 7.42 -0.31
C ALA A 357 -35.45 5.93 -0.48
N VAL A 358 -34.13 5.63 -0.61
CA VAL A 358 -33.67 4.26 -0.88
C VAL A 358 -33.55 3.41 0.37
N ASN A 359 -33.22 3.99 1.53
CA ASN A 359 -33.01 3.25 2.78
C ASN A 359 -34.10 3.46 3.84
N ARG A 360 -35.21 4.18 3.52
CA ARG A 360 -36.29 4.50 4.47
C ARG A 360 -36.89 3.28 5.16
N ARG A 361 -36.86 2.12 4.49
CA ARG A 361 -37.42 0.88 5.04
C ARG A 361 -36.60 0.28 6.19
N ASN A 362 -35.38 0.78 6.43
CA ASN A 362 -34.68 0.44 7.66
C ASN A 362 -35.47 0.85 8.92
N ARG A 363 -36.39 1.84 8.84
CA ARG A 363 -37.31 2.19 9.94
C ARG A 363 -38.22 1.03 10.36
N ASP A 364 -38.55 0.12 9.42
CA ASP A 364 -39.36 -1.08 9.71
C ASP A 364 -38.63 -1.98 10.73
N LEU A 365 -37.28 -1.96 10.76
CA LEU A 365 -36.46 -2.71 11.73
C LEU A 365 -36.50 -2.07 13.11
N LEU A 366 -36.51 -0.72 13.19
CA LEU A 366 -36.65 -0.01 14.45
C LEU A 366 -38.02 -0.25 15.08
N GLU A 367 -39.09 -0.24 14.26
CA GLU A 367 -40.45 -0.54 14.71
C GLU A 367 -40.56 -2.00 15.18
N HIS A 368 -39.96 -2.94 14.45
CA HIS A 368 -39.95 -4.35 14.82
C HIS A 368 -39.19 -4.59 16.13
N ALA A 369 -38.02 -3.95 16.33
CA ALA A 369 -37.26 -4.03 17.59
C ALA A 369 -38.11 -3.57 18.78
N LYS A 370 -38.82 -2.42 18.63
CA LYS A 370 -39.72 -1.91 19.66
C LYS A 370 -40.90 -2.86 19.96
N ALA A 371 -41.48 -3.46 18.92
CA ALA A 371 -42.57 -4.42 19.08
C ALA A 371 -42.12 -5.72 19.79
N CYS A 372 -40.87 -6.12 19.62
CA CYS A 372 -40.25 -7.25 20.31
C CYS A 372 -39.66 -6.91 21.69
N ASN A 373 -39.80 -5.67 22.17
CA ASN A 373 -39.18 -5.14 23.40
C ASN A 373 -37.63 -5.31 23.39
N LEU A 374 -37.01 -5.26 22.23
CA LEU A 374 -35.57 -5.32 22.10
C LEU A 374 -34.95 -3.95 22.45
N PRO A 375 -33.94 -3.87 23.32
CA PRO A 375 -33.24 -2.62 23.64
C PRO A 375 -32.64 -1.98 22.38
N VAL A 376 -32.83 -0.68 22.23
CA VAL A 376 -32.31 0.11 21.10
C VAL A 376 -31.36 1.17 21.65
N TYR A 377 -30.15 1.23 21.08
CA TYR A 377 -29.10 2.15 21.45
C TYR A 377 -28.71 3.01 20.23
N ALA A 378 -28.31 4.25 20.47
CA ALA A 378 -27.85 5.14 19.40
C ALA A 378 -26.40 4.83 18.96
N SER A 379 -25.63 4.12 19.79
CA SER A 379 -24.26 3.74 19.50
C SER A 379 -23.79 2.52 20.31
N ALA A 380 -22.67 1.89 19.90
CA ALA A 380 -22.02 0.87 20.70
C ALA A 380 -21.52 1.42 22.04
N THR A 381 -21.09 2.68 22.08
CA THR A 381 -20.69 3.34 23.34
C THR A 381 -21.86 3.42 24.33
N GLU A 382 -23.05 3.75 23.86
CA GLU A 382 -24.26 3.77 24.71
C GLU A 382 -24.61 2.36 25.19
N LEU A 383 -24.57 1.36 24.31
CA LEU A 383 -24.78 -0.04 24.64
C LEU A 383 -23.89 -0.49 25.80
N PHE A 384 -22.61 -0.14 25.80
CA PHE A 384 -21.66 -0.58 26.83
C PHE A 384 -21.62 0.29 28.09
N ASN A 385 -22.13 1.50 28.03
CA ASN A 385 -22.21 2.42 29.20
C ASN A 385 -23.59 2.43 29.87
N GLY A 386 -24.56 1.66 29.36
CA GLY A 386 -25.92 1.62 29.91
C GLY A 386 -25.96 1.02 31.32
N PRO A 387 -26.89 1.49 32.18
CA PRO A 387 -26.96 1.11 33.60
C PRO A 387 -27.29 -0.37 33.84
N GLU A 388 -27.80 -1.09 32.87
CA GLU A 388 -28.13 -2.53 32.98
C GLU A 388 -26.91 -3.45 32.92
N LEU A 389 -25.71 -2.95 32.58
CA LEU A 389 -24.49 -3.73 32.46
C LEU A 389 -23.60 -3.72 33.69
N TYR A 390 -23.87 -2.89 34.70
CA TYR A 390 -23.09 -2.80 35.94
C TYR A 390 -23.45 -3.89 37.01
N GLY A 391 -24.45 -4.74 36.77
CA GLY A 391 -24.88 -5.78 37.68
C GLY A 391 -24.09 -7.12 37.59
N HIS A 392 -23.59 -7.46 36.44
CA HIS A 392 -22.63 -8.55 36.14
C HIS A 392 -21.88 -8.14 34.89
N ALA A 393 -20.55 -8.28 34.88
CA ALA A 393 -19.80 -8.19 33.64
C ALA A 393 -20.54 -9.07 32.62
N PRO A 394 -21.01 -8.54 31.48
CA PRO A 394 -21.76 -9.35 30.54
C PRO A 394 -20.81 -10.45 30.07
N THR A 395 -21.08 -11.68 30.51
CA THR A 395 -20.56 -12.87 29.86
C THR A 395 -21.22 -12.92 28.49
N PHE A 396 -20.68 -12.09 27.60
CA PHE A 396 -21.00 -12.17 26.19
C PHE A 396 -20.33 -13.37 25.58
#